data_c81e669cf77647b6e3854e59f537250c
#
_entry.id   c81e669cf77647b6e3854e59f537250c
#
_cell.length_a   1.000
_cell.length_b   1.000
_cell.length_c   1.000
_cell.angle_alpha   90.00
_cell.angle_beta   90.00
_cell.angle_gamma   90.00
#
_symmetry.space_group_name_H-M   'P 1'
#
loop_
_entity.id
_entity.type
_entity.pdbx_description
1 polymer ?
#
loop_
_entity_poly.entity_id
_entity_poly.type
_entity_poly.pdbx_seq_one_letter_code
_entity_poly.pdbx_strand_id
1 'polypeptide(L)'
;MSNTKSKKTKSKTGLARCMELASDRKGLIFLSALLSSLAAIASFIPYIAVYFMIREILNVFPDLVQLDMGRIMNYGWLALAGIVANILLYFLAIFSSHIAAFGTLYDLKVLFADHITKIPLGYHLTIGSGRLRKIMDENIESVEGFIAHQ
;
A
#
# COMPACT_ATOMS: atom_id res chain seq x y z
N MET A 1 -45.03 -14.15 26.90
CA MET A 1 -44.44 -12.87 26.43
C MET A 1 -42.94 -13.06 26.37
N SER A 2 -42.45 -13.44 25.18
CA SER A 2 -41.02 -13.66 24.96
C SER A 2 -40.49 -12.46 24.18
N ASN A 3 -39.60 -11.71 24.82
CA ASN A 3 -39.04 -10.44 24.31
C ASN A 3 -37.76 -10.76 23.54
N THR A 4 -37.88 -11.11 22.26
CA THR A 4 -36.74 -11.35 21.38
C THR A 4 -36.13 -9.99 20.97
N LYS A 5 -35.12 -9.53 21.71
CA LYS A 5 -34.32 -8.37 21.33
C LYS A 5 -33.59 -8.68 20.01
N SER A 6 -34.14 -8.21 18.91
CA SER A 6 -33.46 -8.14 17.62
C SER A 6 -32.20 -7.29 17.78
N LYS A 7 -31.04 -7.95 17.77
CA LYS A 7 -29.74 -7.32 17.78
C LYS A 7 -29.53 -6.66 16.40
N LYS A 8 -29.84 -5.36 16.30
CA LYS A 8 -29.54 -4.54 15.11
C LYS A 8 -28.03 -4.61 14.83
N THR A 9 -27.64 -5.49 13.93
CA THR A 9 -26.28 -5.51 13.38
C THR A 9 -26.08 -4.18 12.65
N LYS A 10 -25.30 -3.26 13.20
CA LYS A 10 -24.90 -2.03 12.52
C LYS A 10 -24.30 -2.44 11.18
N SER A 11 -24.91 -2.01 10.08
CA SER A 11 -24.32 -2.12 8.74
C SER A 11 -22.96 -1.46 8.77
N LYS A 12 -21.89 -2.26 8.77
CA LYS A 12 -20.52 -1.74 8.71
C LYS A 12 -20.38 -1.08 7.34
N THR A 13 -19.83 0.11 7.31
CA THR A 13 -19.50 0.84 6.09
C THR A 13 -18.65 -0.03 5.16
N GLY A 14 -18.78 0.09 3.84
CA GLY A 14 -18.08 -0.77 2.87
C GLY A 14 -16.58 -0.90 3.13
N LEU A 15 -15.90 0.22 3.50
CA LEU A 15 -14.50 0.25 3.95
C LEU A 15 -14.21 -0.68 5.14
N ALA A 16 -15.05 -0.67 6.16
CA ALA A 16 -14.86 -1.51 7.34
C ALA A 16 -15.01 -3.01 7.01
N ARG A 17 -15.86 -3.35 6.04
CA ARG A 17 -15.97 -4.72 5.51
C ARG A 17 -14.78 -5.13 4.67
N CYS A 18 -14.26 -4.24 3.81
CA CYS A 18 -13.03 -4.50 3.07
C CYS A 18 -11.83 -4.71 4.01
N MET A 19 -11.71 -3.92 5.08
CA MET A 19 -10.68 -4.11 6.11
C MET A 19 -10.85 -5.40 6.92
N GLU A 20 -12.08 -5.88 7.10
CA GLU A 20 -12.36 -7.16 7.74
C GLU A 20 -11.96 -8.34 6.86
N LEU A 21 -12.23 -8.27 5.55
CA LEU A 21 -11.76 -9.23 4.54
C LEU A 21 -10.23 -9.24 4.39
N ALA A 22 -9.61 -8.05 4.47
CA ALA A 22 -8.15 -7.91 4.49
C ALA A 22 -7.51 -8.32 5.84
N SER A 23 -8.30 -8.83 6.80
CA SER A 23 -7.82 -9.09 8.17
C SER A 23 -6.69 -10.11 8.25
N ASP A 24 -6.66 -11.07 7.35
CA ASP A 24 -5.63 -12.10 7.31
C ASP A 24 -4.29 -11.57 6.77
N ARG A 25 -4.32 -10.39 6.10
CA ARG A 25 -3.14 -9.74 5.48
C ARG A 25 -2.73 -8.43 6.18
N LYS A 26 -3.26 -8.16 7.36
CA LYS A 26 -2.94 -6.94 8.15
C LYS A 26 -1.44 -6.74 8.36
N GLY A 27 -0.69 -7.83 8.49
CA GLY A 27 0.77 -7.78 8.62
C GLY A 27 1.45 -7.15 7.40
N LEU A 28 1.04 -7.51 6.19
CA LEU A 28 1.59 -6.95 4.95
C LEU A 28 1.20 -5.48 4.76
N ILE A 29 -0.03 -5.11 5.10
CA ILE A 29 -0.51 -3.72 5.06
C ILE A 29 0.29 -2.87 6.07
N PHE A 30 0.46 -3.36 7.29
CA PHE A 30 1.26 -2.67 8.30
C PHE A 30 2.73 -2.55 7.89
N LEU A 31 3.31 -3.61 7.32
CA LEU A 31 4.68 -3.61 6.80
C LEU A 31 4.85 -2.58 5.69
N SER A 32 3.92 -2.50 4.73
CA SER A 32 3.98 -1.52 3.65
C SER A 32 3.90 -0.08 4.18
N ALA A 33 3.03 0.18 5.16
CA ALA A 33 2.91 1.49 5.80
C ALA A 33 4.19 1.88 6.55
N LEU A 34 4.80 0.93 7.26
CA LEU A 34 6.07 1.15 7.96
C LEU A 34 7.22 1.41 6.99
N LEU A 35 7.34 0.61 5.92
CA LEU A 35 8.35 0.80 4.89
C LEU A 35 8.18 2.13 4.15
N SER A 36 6.94 2.54 3.84
CA SER A 36 6.65 3.85 3.24
C SER A 36 7.05 4.99 4.15
N SER A 37 6.81 4.87 5.46
CA SER A 37 7.22 5.88 6.44
C SER A 37 8.74 5.99 6.54
N LEU A 38 9.45 4.86 6.54
CA LEU A 38 10.91 4.83 6.52
C LEU A 38 11.47 5.41 5.22
N ALA A 39 10.86 5.11 4.07
CA ALA A 39 11.24 5.69 2.79
C ALA A 39 11.07 7.21 2.79
N ALA A 40 9.96 7.72 3.35
CA ALA A 40 9.74 9.16 3.48
C ALA A 40 10.82 9.82 4.35
N ILE A 41 11.23 9.19 5.46
CA ILE A 41 12.35 9.70 6.29
C ILE A 41 13.67 9.65 5.51
N ALA A 42 13.96 8.56 4.82
CA ALA A 42 15.18 8.41 4.02
C ALA A 42 15.28 9.46 2.89
N SER A 43 14.15 9.92 2.36
CA SER A 43 14.12 10.96 1.33
C SER A 43 14.70 12.30 1.78
N PHE A 44 14.79 12.57 3.09
CA PHE A 44 15.42 13.79 3.62
C PHE A 44 16.96 13.71 3.65
N ILE A 45 17.55 12.52 3.61
CA ILE A 45 19.01 12.34 3.71
C ILE A 45 19.77 13.14 2.63
N PRO A 46 19.41 13.06 1.33
CA PRO A 46 20.13 13.83 0.30
C PRO A 46 20.01 15.35 0.50
N TYR A 47 18.86 15.86 0.98
CA TYR A 47 18.71 17.29 1.26
C TYR A 47 19.61 17.75 2.41
N ILE A 48 19.73 16.93 3.45
CA ILE A 48 20.64 17.18 4.58
C ILE A 48 22.09 17.15 4.10
N ALA A 49 22.47 16.21 3.26
CA ALA A 49 23.80 16.11 2.71
C ALA A 49 24.15 17.35 1.86
N VAL A 50 23.24 17.79 0.98
CA VAL A 50 23.42 19.02 0.19
C VAL A 50 23.53 20.25 1.08
N TYR A 51 22.75 20.35 2.14
CA TYR A 51 22.85 21.43 3.10
C TYR A 51 24.26 21.51 3.72
N PHE A 52 24.84 20.38 4.14
CA PHE A 52 26.18 20.33 4.70
C PHE A 52 27.29 20.66 3.65
N MET A 53 27.09 20.23 2.39
CA MET A 53 27.98 20.64 1.28
C MET A 53 27.98 22.14 1.09
N ILE A 54 26.81 22.77 1.01
CA ILE A 54 26.71 24.22 0.84
C ILE A 54 27.34 24.95 2.02
N ARG A 55 27.08 24.49 3.24
CA ARG A 55 27.63 25.04 4.46
C ARG A 55 29.16 25.00 4.46
N GLU A 56 29.75 23.88 4.01
CA GLU A 56 31.23 23.75 3.94
C GLU A 56 31.82 24.74 2.93
N ILE A 57 31.18 24.90 1.78
CA ILE A 57 31.59 25.86 0.75
C ILE A 57 31.50 27.30 1.29
N LEU A 58 30.44 27.67 1.95
CA LEU A 58 30.22 29.01 2.49
C LEU A 58 31.17 29.34 3.64
N ASN A 59 31.58 28.37 4.43
CA ASN A 59 32.52 28.58 5.55
C ASN A 59 33.92 28.95 5.07
N VAL A 60 34.31 28.56 3.86
CA VAL A 60 35.66 28.79 3.30
C VAL A 60 35.65 29.96 2.32
N PHE A 61 34.46 30.45 1.91
CA PHE A 61 34.37 31.58 0.99
C PHE A 61 34.99 32.86 1.57
N PRO A 62 35.81 33.64 0.81
CA PRO A 62 36.09 33.53 -0.64
C PRO A 62 37.28 32.62 -1.00
N ASP A 63 38.04 32.10 -0.04
CA ASP A 63 39.28 31.34 -0.27
C ASP A 63 39.02 29.85 -0.48
N LEU A 64 38.51 29.48 -1.68
CA LEU A 64 38.14 28.11 -2.05
C LEU A 64 39.35 27.14 -2.09
N VAL A 65 40.58 27.61 -1.96
CA VAL A 65 41.76 26.73 -1.93
C VAL A 65 41.78 25.87 -0.65
N GLN A 66 41.16 26.37 0.42
CA GLN A 66 41.10 25.67 1.71
C GLN A 66 39.92 24.66 1.78
N LEU A 67 39.19 24.44 0.68
CA LEU A 67 38.04 23.55 0.63
C LEU A 67 38.47 22.09 0.82
N ASP A 68 37.89 21.42 1.82
CA ASP A 68 38.14 20.00 2.07
C ASP A 68 37.27 19.14 1.09
N MET A 69 37.90 18.82 -0.04
CA MET A 69 37.28 17.99 -1.06
C MET A 69 36.89 16.60 -0.54
N GLY A 70 37.58 16.07 0.47
CA GLY A 70 37.27 14.80 1.09
C GLY A 70 35.89 14.82 1.80
N ARG A 71 35.61 15.92 2.53
CA ARG A 71 34.30 16.10 3.18
C ARG A 71 33.17 16.24 2.18
N ILE A 72 33.37 17.02 1.12
CA ILE A 72 32.37 17.19 0.07
C ILE A 72 32.06 15.85 -0.59
N MET A 73 33.11 15.08 -0.90
CA MET A 73 32.94 13.74 -1.48
C MET A 73 32.16 12.82 -0.54
N ASN A 74 32.44 12.85 0.77
CA ASN A 74 31.69 12.05 1.76
C ASN A 74 30.23 12.44 1.83
N TYR A 75 29.88 13.73 1.77
CA TYR A 75 28.49 14.18 1.68
C TYR A 75 27.83 13.75 0.37
N GLY A 76 28.59 13.74 -0.74
CA GLY A 76 28.13 13.21 -2.02
C GLY A 76 27.74 11.71 -1.93
N TRP A 77 28.63 10.91 -1.31
CA TRP A 77 28.35 9.50 -1.07
C TRP A 77 27.15 9.29 -0.13
N LEU A 78 27.02 10.12 0.90
CA LEU A 78 25.88 10.08 1.81
C LEU A 78 24.56 10.39 1.08
N ALA A 79 24.55 11.41 0.20
CA ALA A 79 23.40 11.74 -0.62
C ALA A 79 23.00 10.58 -1.54
N LEU A 80 24.00 9.98 -2.22
CA LEU A 80 23.77 8.83 -3.11
C LEU A 80 23.21 7.63 -2.32
N ALA A 81 23.80 7.30 -1.19
CA ALA A 81 23.32 6.23 -0.32
C ALA A 81 21.89 6.48 0.16
N GLY A 82 21.53 7.72 0.51
CA GLY A 82 20.18 8.12 0.88
C GLY A 82 19.17 7.92 -0.25
N ILE A 83 19.54 8.28 -1.48
CA ILE A 83 18.69 8.08 -2.67
C ILE A 83 18.45 6.58 -2.92
N VAL A 84 19.51 5.78 -2.90
CA VAL A 84 19.43 4.33 -3.12
C VAL A 84 18.56 3.68 -2.02
N ALA A 85 18.78 4.04 -0.77
CA ALA A 85 17.99 3.53 0.36
C ALA A 85 16.52 3.90 0.22
N ASN A 86 16.21 5.14 -0.17
CA ASN A 86 14.84 5.59 -0.42
C ASN A 86 14.15 4.76 -1.50
N ILE A 87 14.81 4.58 -2.66
CA ILE A 87 14.26 3.79 -3.78
C ILE A 87 13.98 2.36 -3.36
N LEU A 88 14.91 1.71 -2.66
CA LEU A 88 14.75 0.33 -2.20
C LEU A 88 13.59 0.18 -1.20
N LEU A 89 13.53 1.07 -0.21
CA LEU A 89 12.44 1.06 0.78
C LEU A 89 11.07 1.30 0.13
N TYR A 90 11.01 2.26 -0.79
CA TYR A 90 9.79 2.58 -1.51
C TYR A 90 9.33 1.42 -2.41
N PHE A 91 10.27 0.78 -3.12
CA PHE A 91 9.97 -0.40 -3.92
C PHE A 91 9.42 -1.55 -3.06
N LEU A 92 10.05 -1.84 -1.93
CA LEU A 92 9.58 -2.87 -1.00
C LEU A 92 8.20 -2.54 -0.40
N ALA A 93 7.94 -1.27 -0.12
CA ALA A 93 6.64 -0.81 0.36
C ALA A 93 5.53 -1.05 -0.67
N ILE A 94 5.75 -0.64 -1.93
CA ILE A 94 4.80 -0.87 -3.04
C ILE A 94 4.59 -2.37 -3.25
N PHE A 95 5.66 -3.14 -3.31
CA PHE A 95 5.58 -4.59 -3.52
C PHE A 95 4.75 -5.29 -2.44
N SER A 96 4.98 -4.95 -1.17
CA SER A 96 4.20 -5.48 -0.04
C SER A 96 2.72 -5.08 -0.13
N SER A 97 2.44 -3.83 -0.53
CA SER A 97 1.08 -3.33 -0.74
C SER A 97 0.36 -4.08 -1.86
N HIS A 98 1.01 -4.29 -3.00
CA HIS A 98 0.43 -5.05 -4.10
C HIS A 98 0.12 -6.51 -3.73
N ILE A 99 1.03 -7.19 -3.02
CA ILE A 99 0.78 -8.55 -2.55
C ILE A 99 -0.46 -8.58 -1.63
N ALA A 100 -0.60 -7.61 -0.72
CA ALA A 100 -1.76 -7.52 0.16
C ALA A 100 -3.05 -7.27 -0.64
N ALA A 101 -3.03 -6.35 -1.61
CA ALA A 101 -4.17 -6.02 -2.45
C ALA A 101 -4.65 -7.20 -3.30
N PHE A 102 -3.74 -7.80 -4.09
CA PHE A 102 -4.09 -8.94 -4.95
C PHE A 102 -4.55 -10.16 -4.14
N GLY A 103 -3.94 -10.38 -2.98
CA GLY A 103 -4.38 -11.44 -2.10
C GLY A 103 -5.78 -11.20 -1.55
N THR A 104 -6.15 -9.98 -1.19
CA THR A 104 -7.50 -9.64 -0.73
C THR A 104 -8.52 -9.83 -1.86
N LEU A 105 -8.18 -9.44 -3.10
CA LEU A 105 -9.02 -9.68 -4.27
C LEU A 105 -9.23 -11.16 -4.56
N TYR A 106 -8.18 -11.97 -4.42
CA TYR A 106 -8.28 -13.43 -4.56
C TYR A 106 -9.24 -14.02 -3.52
N ASP A 107 -9.08 -13.64 -2.26
CA ASP A 107 -9.95 -14.13 -1.18
C ASP A 107 -11.41 -13.72 -1.40
N LEU A 108 -11.65 -12.51 -1.94
CA LEU A 108 -12.98 -12.04 -2.33
C LEU A 108 -13.58 -12.88 -3.48
N LYS A 109 -12.77 -13.22 -4.50
CA LYS A 109 -13.19 -14.09 -5.60
C LYS A 109 -13.58 -15.48 -5.11
N VAL A 110 -12.79 -16.07 -4.22
CA VAL A 110 -13.07 -17.38 -3.62
C VAL A 110 -14.35 -17.33 -2.79
N LEU A 111 -14.53 -16.30 -1.96
CA LEU A 111 -15.74 -16.12 -1.15
C LEU A 111 -17.00 -16.00 -2.02
N PHE A 112 -16.90 -15.26 -3.13
CA PHE A 112 -17.99 -15.10 -4.06
C PHE A 112 -18.34 -16.41 -4.77
N ALA A 113 -17.32 -17.16 -5.23
CA ALA A 113 -17.50 -18.47 -5.84
C ALA A 113 -18.17 -19.46 -4.87
N ASP A 114 -17.70 -19.51 -3.62
CA ASP A 114 -18.33 -20.35 -2.57
C ASP A 114 -19.78 -19.94 -2.32
N HIS A 115 -20.09 -18.67 -2.34
CA HIS A 115 -21.46 -18.20 -2.19
C HIS A 115 -22.36 -18.63 -3.35
N ILE A 116 -21.87 -18.56 -4.59
CA ILE A 116 -22.59 -19.00 -5.77
C ILE A 116 -22.92 -20.50 -5.71
N THR A 117 -22.00 -21.34 -5.24
CA THR A 117 -22.26 -22.79 -5.15
C THR A 117 -23.37 -23.16 -4.18
N LYS A 118 -23.69 -22.28 -3.23
CA LYS A 118 -24.76 -22.47 -2.24
C LYS A 118 -26.13 -22.00 -2.72
N ILE A 119 -26.20 -21.33 -3.87
CA ILE A 119 -27.47 -20.87 -4.47
C ILE A 119 -28.19 -22.04 -5.17
N PRO A 120 -29.50 -22.16 -5.07
CA PRO A 120 -30.28 -23.20 -5.73
C PRO A 120 -30.07 -23.22 -7.25
N LEU A 121 -30.00 -24.41 -7.85
CA LEU A 121 -29.77 -24.61 -9.28
C LEU A 121 -30.76 -23.86 -10.18
N GLY A 122 -32.03 -23.74 -9.74
CA GLY A 122 -33.06 -23.00 -10.47
C GLY A 122 -32.70 -21.51 -10.70
N TYR A 123 -31.99 -20.89 -9.78
CA TYR A 123 -31.51 -19.51 -9.93
C TYR A 123 -30.40 -19.40 -10.99
N HIS A 124 -29.50 -20.38 -11.04
CA HIS A 124 -28.47 -20.46 -12.07
C HIS A 124 -29.04 -20.61 -13.47
N LEU A 125 -30.11 -21.42 -13.63
CA LEU A 125 -30.78 -21.60 -14.91
C LEU A 125 -31.52 -20.33 -15.37
N THR A 126 -32.00 -19.52 -14.43
CA THR A 126 -32.75 -18.28 -14.75
C THR A 126 -31.80 -17.14 -15.15
N ILE A 127 -30.67 -16.99 -14.48
CA ILE A 127 -29.73 -15.86 -14.69
C ILE A 127 -28.70 -16.19 -15.76
N GLY A 128 -28.30 -17.45 -15.90
CA GLY A 128 -27.27 -17.90 -16.79
C GLY A 128 -25.84 -17.64 -16.26
N SER A 129 -24.92 -18.57 -16.53
CA SER A 129 -23.54 -18.53 -16.04
C SER A 129 -22.75 -17.31 -16.53
N GLY A 130 -23.00 -16.86 -17.76
CA GLY A 130 -22.35 -15.70 -18.34
C GLY A 130 -22.68 -14.40 -17.61
N ARG A 131 -23.94 -14.23 -17.17
CA ARG A 131 -24.36 -13.04 -16.42
C ARG A 131 -23.79 -13.04 -14.99
N LEU A 132 -23.73 -14.21 -14.35
CA LEU A 132 -23.12 -14.37 -13.04
C LEU A 132 -21.62 -14.03 -13.07
N ARG A 133 -20.91 -14.51 -14.08
CA ARG A 133 -19.51 -14.18 -14.30
C ARG A 133 -19.32 -12.68 -14.52
N LYS A 134 -20.13 -12.06 -15.36
CA LYS A 134 -20.07 -10.61 -15.61
C LYS A 134 -20.28 -9.80 -14.32
N ILE A 135 -21.29 -10.15 -13.51
CA ILE A 135 -21.56 -9.49 -12.23
C ILE A 135 -20.36 -9.64 -11.29
N MET A 136 -19.74 -10.83 -11.25
CA MET A 136 -18.54 -11.05 -10.44
C MET A 136 -17.38 -10.16 -10.91
N ASP A 137 -17.06 -10.18 -12.20
CA ASP A 137 -15.93 -9.46 -12.76
C ASP A 137 -16.11 -7.94 -12.58
N GLU A 138 -17.28 -7.36 -12.92
CA GLU A 138 -17.56 -5.93 -12.79
C GLU A 138 -17.50 -5.44 -11.32
N ASN A 139 -18.04 -6.20 -10.37
CA ASN A 139 -18.00 -5.80 -8.96
C ASN A 139 -16.60 -5.95 -8.35
N ILE A 140 -15.85 -6.96 -8.75
CA ILE A 140 -14.48 -7.16 -8.27
C ILE A 140 -13.54 -6.12 -8.87
N GLU A 141 -13.68 -5.82 -10.16
CA GLU A 141 -12.93 -4.76 -10.85
C GLU A 141 -13.19 -3.39 -10.24
N SER A 142 -14.43 -3.11 -9.83
CA SER A 142 -14.77 -1.89 -9.08
C SER A 142 -14.06 -1.82 -7.72
N VAL A 143 -13.96 -2.93 -7.01
CA VAL A 143 -13.23 -3.02 -5.73
C VAL A 143 -11.72 -2.91 -5.96
N GLU A 144 -11.20 -3.53 -7.02
CA GLU A 144 -9.79 -3.43 -7.42
C GLU A 144 -9.40 -1.98 -7.71
N GLY A 145 -10.20 -1.29 -8.54
CA GLY A 145 -10.02 0.13 -8.83
C GLY A 145 -10.00 1.01 -7.58
N PHE A 146 -10.87 0.70 -6.62
CA PHE A 146 -10.90 1.42 -5.34
C PHE A 146 -9.66 1.16 -4.48
N ILE A 147 -9.17 -0.09 -4.42
CA ILE A 147 -7.99 -0.46 -3.61
C ILE A 147 -6.68 0.01 -4.27
N ALA A 148 -6.59 -0.01 -5.60
CA ALA A 148 -5.37 0.30 -6.33
C ALA A 148 -5.15 1.81 -6.56
N HIS A 149 -6.22 2.63 -6.53
CA HIS A 149 -6.16 4.05 -6.90
C HIS A 149 -6.46 5.03 -5.76
N GLN A 150 -6.61 4.55 -4.51
CA GLN A 150 -6.67 5.37 -3.29
C GLN A 150 -5.32 5.35 -2.58
#